data_a4f3b349b612d630e4b3bf794e556ebf
#
_entry.id   a4f3b349b612d630e4b3bf794e556ebf
#
_cell.length_a   1.000
_cell.length_b   1.000
_cell.length_c   1.000
_cell.angle_alpha   90.00
_cell.angle_beta   90.00
_cell.angle_gamma   90.00
#
_symmetry.space_group_name_H-M   'P 1'
#
loop_
_entity.id
_entity.type
_entity.pdbx_description
1 polymer ?
#
loop_
_entity_poly.entity_id
_entity_poly.type
_entity_poly.pdbx_seq_one_letter_code
_entity_poly.pdbx_strand_id
1 'polypeptide(L)'
;MAENVGQTNKPVADLPSWPEQKIRGHKLEGHRYTSKDFAEQEWSHVWTKVWLLLGAENEMPNPGDWQQEEVGRESILMVRQDDGAIKAYYNVCQHRGQRLVSEEKGHARRFICPYHSWAWTRDGQLDFVQDADDFPQGTPCGKLTLKEVRCETFAGFVWINMNPDCVTLKEYLGPVWDDWSVYRIDQWKRYVAKTTVAPCNWKVVMDNFNESYHVNTVHKPKGANVEKLRIHSGVDTSYKTTRFDMADEGHGRMIMLGG
;
A
#
# COMPACT_ATOMS: atom_id res chain seq x y z
N MET A 1 22.92 5.81 28.69
CA MET A 1 22.09 7.03 28.80
C MET A 1 21.35 7.14 27.47
N ALA A 2 20.07 6.82 27.47
CA ALA A 2 19.24 6.94 26.27
C ALA A 2 18.85 8.42 26.13
N GLU A 3 19.29 9.04 25.04
CA GLU A 3 18.85 10.39 24.70
C GLU A 3 17.36 10.34 24.40
N ASN A 4 16.60 11.11 25.15
CA ASN A 4 15.20 11.39 24.94
C ASN A 4 15.06 12.14 23.60
N VAL A 5 14.75 11.43 22.54
CA VAL A 5 14.31 12.04 21.28
C VAL A 5 12.97 12.70 21.57
N GLY A 6 12.98 14.01 21.75
CA GLY A 6 11.79 14.78 22.01
C GLY A 6 10.74 14.55 20.92
N GLN A 7 9.69 13.84 21.25
CA GLN A 7 8.48 13.78 20.48
C GLN A 7 7.90 15.20 20.43
N THR A 8 8.04 15.86 19.30
CA THR A 8 7.20 17.03 19.00
C THR A 8 5.81 16.52 18.67
N ASN A 9 5.07 16.12 19.70
CA ASN A 9 3.62 15.93 19.55
C ASN A 9 3.03 17.30 19.26
N LYS A 10 2.83 17.62 17.99
CA LYS A 10 1.93 18.72 17.65
C LYS A 10 0.57 18.38 18.23
N PRO A 11 -0.04 19.28 19.02
CA PRO A 11 -1.40 19.05 19.49
C PRO A 11 -2.31 18.75 18.31
N VAL A 12 -3.21 17.79 18.43
CA VAL A 12 -4.17 17.43 17.37
C VAL A 12 -5.00 18.65 16.93
N ALA A 13 -5.15 19.64 17.82
CA ALA A 13 -5.78 20.93 17.52
C ALA A 13 -5.09 21.74 16.42
N ASP A 14 -3.80 21.50 16.16
CA ASP A 14 -3.02 22.22 15.14
C ASP A 14 -3.07 21.54 13.75
N LEU A 15 -3.77 20.40 13.62
CA LEU A 15 -3.96 19.77 12.33
C LEU A 15 -4.97 20.55 11.50
N PRO A 16 -4.74 20.70 10.18
CA PRO A 16 -5.67 21.40 9.30
C PRO A 16 -7.06 20.78 9.42
N SER A 17 -8.10 21.62 9.54
CA SER A 17 -9.49 21.15 9.51
C SER A 17 -9.94 21.03 8.06
N TRP A 18 -10.46 19.86 7.70
CA TRP A 18 -11.11 19.66 6.42
C TRP A 18 -12.58 20.07 6.50
N PRO A 19 -13.18 20.54 5.42
CA PRO A 19 -14.58 20.93 5.43
C PRO A 19 -15.47 19.74 5.80
N GLU A 20 -16.45 20.00 6.67
CA GLU A 20 -17.42 18.99 7.07
C GLU A 20 -18.34 18.65 5.89
N GLN A 21 -18.32 17.39 5.45
CA GLN A 21 -19.24 16.93 4.41
C GLN A 21 -20.55 16.44 5.02
N LYS A 22 -21.65 16.79 4.36
CA LYS A 22 -22.97 16.27 4.75
C LYS A 22 -23.03 14.76 4.46
N ILE A 23 -23.13 13.96 5.51
CA ILE A 23 -23.35 12.52 5.38
C ILE A 23 -24.72 12.28 4.74
N ARG A 24 -24.73 11.61 3.60
CA ARG A 24 -25.96 11.19 2.94
C ARG A 24 -26.41 9.87 3.53
N GLY A 25 -27.58 9.86 4.20
CA GLY A 25 -28.18 8.66 4.77
C GLY A 25 -28.79 7.74 3.71
N HIS A 26 -28.01 7.16 2.82
CA HIS A 26 -28.48 6.17 1.86
C HIS A 26 -28.23 4.76 2.37
N LYS A 27 -29.21 3.89 2.14
CA LYS A 27 -29.04 2.46 2.38
C LYS A 27 -27.98 1.91 1.43
N LEU A 28 -26.96 1.22 2.00
CA LEU A 28 -25.99 0.47 1.20
C LEU A 28 -26.66 -0.76 0.61
N GLU A 29 -26.50 -0.94 -0.69
CA GLU A 29 -27.05 -2.10 -1.39
C GLU A 29 -26.07 -3.27 -1.32
N GLY A 30 -26.58 -4.44 -0.89
CA GLY A 30 -25.75 -5.64 -0.66
C GLY A 30 -25.01 -6.14 -1.89
N HIS A 31 -25.52 -5.87 -3.11
CA HIS A 31 -24.85 -6.30 -4.35
C HIS A 31 -23.42 -5.74 -4.48
N ARG A 32 -23.12 -4.58 -3.92
CA ARG A 32 -21.77 -3.99 -3.91
C ARG A 32 -20.74 -4.86 -3.18
N TYR A 33 -21.18 -5.74 -2.29
CA TYR A 33 -20.32 -6.63 -1.52
C TYR A 33 -20.29 -8.06 -2.06
N THR A 34 -21.26 -8.45 -2.85
CA THR A 34 -21.46 -9.85 -3.26
C THR A 34 -21.39 -10.09 -4.76
N SER A 35 -21.56 -9.05 -5.60
CA SER A 35 -21.54 -9.19 -7.04
C SER A 35 -20.11 -9.32 -7.57
N LYS A 36 -19.87 -10.34 -8.41
CA LYS A 36 -18.62 -10.51 -9.16
C LYS A 36 -18.41 -9.40 -10.18
N ASP A 37 -19.48 -9.00 -10.88
CA ASP A 37 -19.42 -7.92 -11.87
C ASP A 37 -19.05 -6.59 -11.22
N PHE A 38 -19.54 -6.32 -10.01
CA PHE A 38 -19.14 -5.15 -9.24
C PHE A 38 -17.65 -5.21 -8.87
N ALA A 39 -17.16 -6.37 -8.45
CA ALA A 39 -15.73 -6.57 -8.14
C ALA A 39 -14.83 -6.39 -9.38
N GLU A 40 -15.29 -6.79 -10.56
CA GLU A 40 -14.57 -6.51 -11.83
C GLU A 40 -14.52 -5.01 -12.15
N GLN A 41 -15.61 -4.29 -11.88
CA GLN A 41 -15.62 -2.83 -12.00
C GLN A 41 -14.67 -2.17 -11.00
N GLU A 42 -14.64 -2.63 -9.75
CA GLU A 42 -13.67 -2.16 -8.75
C GLU A 42 -12.23 -2.42 -9.21
N TRP A 43 -11.96 -3.60 -9.77
CA TRP A 43 -10.64 -3.89 -10.31
C TRP A 43 -10.24 -2.88 -11.38
N SER A 44 -11.08 -2.67 -12.37
CA SER A 44 -10.75 -1.83 -13.54
C SER A 44 -10.80 -0.33 -13.28
N HIS A 45 -11.62 0.13 -12.31
CA HIS A 45 -11.85 1.55 -12.07
C HIS A 45 -11.29 2.07 -10.74
N VAL A 46 -10.95 1.18 -9.81
CA VAL A 46 -10.36 1.55 -8.52
C VAL A 46 -8.95 1.00 -8.41
N TRP A 47 -8.79 -0.32 -8.25
CA TRP A 47 -7.50 -0.94 -7.90
C TRP A 47 -6.38 -0.66 -8.90
N THR A 48 -6.68 -0.57 -10.19
CA THR A 48 -5.71 -0.22 -11.22
C THR A 48 -5.51 1.28 -11.41
N LYS A 49 -6.17 2.14 -10.63
CA LYS A 49 -6.18 3.60 -10.82
C LYS A 49 -5.73 4.40 -9.61
N VAL A 50 -5.70 3.78 -8.44
CA VAL A 50 -5.32 4.45 -7.19
C VAL A 50 -3.87 4.13 -6.82
N TRP A 51 -3.26 4.97 -5.99
CA TRP A 51 -2.00 4.65 -5.36
C TRP A 51 -2.21 3.63 -4.25
N LEU A 52 -1.41 2.57 -4.28
CA LEU A 52 -1.44 1.46 -3.34
C LEU A 52 -0.14 1.39 -2.56
N LEU A 53 -0.21 1.31 -1.25
CA LEU A 53 0.93 1.07 -0.38
C LEU A 53 1.23 -0.42 -0.37
N LEU A 54 2.43 -0.82 -0.83
CA LEU A 54 2.79 -2.25 -0.93
C LEU A 54 3.83 -2.70 0.09
N GLY A 55 4.81 -1.89 0.43
CA GLY A 55 5.89 -2.37 1.28
C GLY A 55 6.59 -1.27 2.05
N ALA A 56 7.51 -1.66 2.92
CA ALA A 56 8.36 -0.73 3.63
C ALA A 56 9.70 -0.57 2.90
N GLU A 57 10.09 0.68 2.65
CA GLU A 57 11.31 1.02 1.94
C GLU A 57 12.57 0.45 2.62
N ASN A 58 12.59 0.43 3.95
CA ASN A 58 13.72 -0.06 4.74
C ASN A 58 13.87 -1.59 4.76
N GLU A 59 12.96 -2.33 4.15
CA GLU A 59 13.09 -3.78 3.94
C GLU A 59 13.90 -4.13 2.68
N MET A 60 14.20 -3.12 1.87
CA MET A 60 15.09 -3.22 0.71
C MET A 60 16.26 -2.22 0.87
N PRO A 61 17.16 -2.41 1.87
CA PRO A 61 18.19 -1.42 2.21
C PRO A 61 19.32 -1.31 1.18
N ASN A 62 19.59 -2.35 0.40
CA ASN A 62 20.75 -2.40 -0.49
C ASN A 62 20.34 -2.46 -1.97
N PRO A 63 21.12 -1.88 -2.88
CA PRO A 63 20.93 -2.07 -4.31
C PRO A 63 20.85 -3.55 -4.69
N GLY A 64 19.77 -3.91 -5.39
CA GLY A 64 19.48 -5.30 -5.75
C GLY A 64 18.58 -6.05 -4.77
N ASP A 65 18.28 -5.49 -3.60
CA ASP A 65 17.22 -6.00 -2.75
C ASP A 65 15.87 -5.82 -3.46
N TRP A 66 15.02 -6.82 -3.35
CA TRP A 66 13.72 -6.81 -3.99
C TRP A 66 12.64 -7.43 -3.10
N GLN A 67 11.40 -7.00 -3.30
CA GLN A 67 10.18 -7.59 -2.74
C GLN A 67 9.16 -7.82 -3.84
N GLN A 68 8.37 -8.88 -3.68
CA GLN A 68 7.24 -9.19 -4.54
C GLN A 68 5.96 -9.16 -3.72
N GLU A 69 4.93 -8.52 -4.27
CA GLU A 69 3.61 -8.43 -3.64
C GLU A 69 2.50 -8.77 -4.65
N GLU A 70 1.50 -9.49 -4.17
CA GLU A 70 0.31 -9.79 -4.95
C GLU A 70 -0.74 -8.68 -4.77
N VAL A 71 -1.16 -8.09 -5.87
CA VAL A 71 -2.21 -7.06 -5.89
C VAL A 71 -3.36 -7.56 -6.76
N GLY A 72 -4.35 -8.13 -6.12
CA GLY A 72 -5.47 -8.75 -6.81
C GLY A 72 -5.02 -9.89 -7.72
N ARG A 73 -5.01 -9.65 -9.03
CA ARG A 73 -4.57 -10.64 -10.04
C ARG A 73 -3.17 -10.38 -10.59
N GLU A 74 -2.54 -9.29 -10.17
CA GLU A 74 -1.21 -8.90 -10.61
C GLU A 74 -0.16 -9.21 -9.55
N SER A 75 1.04 -9.56 -10.00
CA SER A 75 2.22 -9.71 -9.16
C SER A 75 3.18 -8.56 -9.46
N ILE A 76 3.56 -7.82 -8.45
CA ILE A 76 4.40 -6.63 -8.56
C ILE A 76 5.76 -6.92 -7.95
N LEU A 77 6.82 -6.68 -8.71
CA LEU A 77 8.22 -6.81 -8.30
C LEU A 77 8.80 -5.41 -8.05
N MET A 78 9.13 -5.11 -6.80
CA MET A 78 9.79 -3.86 -6.40
C MET A 78 11.28 -4.13 -6.21
N VAL A 79 12.15 -3.27 -6.74
CA VAL A 79 13.62 -3.48 -6.77
C VAL A 79 14.35 -2.22 -6.39
N ARG A 80 15.24 -2.28 -5.40
CA ARG A 80 16.17 -1.19 -5.07
C ARG A 80 17.21 -1.05 -6.17
N GLN A 81 17.31 0.13 -6.76
CA GLN A 81 18.24 0.48 -7.81
C GLN A 81 19.61 0.89 -7.25
N ASP A 82 20.61 1.02 -8.13
CA ASP A 82 21.97 1.42 -7.75
C ASP A 82 22.06 2.87 -7.25
N ASP A 83 21.18 3.74 -7.69
CA ASP A 83 21.05 5.13 -7.24
C ASP A 83 20.25 5.29 -5.94
N GLY A 84 19.76 4.17 -5.39
CA GLY A 84 18.94 4.15 -4.17
C GLY A 84 17.44 4.33 -4.41
N ALA A 85 16.97 4.61 -5.61
CA ALA A 85 15.56 4.63 -5.93
C ALA A 85 14.94 3.22 -5.86
N ILE A 86 13.62 3.12 -5.76
CA ILE A 86 12.91 1.86 -5.94
C ILE A 86 12.10 1.96 -7.23
N LYS A 87 12.26 0.96 -8.09
CA LYS A 87 11.41 0.76 -9.26
C LYS A 87 10.49 -0.41 -9.06
N ALA A 88 9.33 -0.36 -9.69
CA ALA A 88 8.36 -1.44 -9.67
C ALA A 88 8.05 -1.92 -11.09
N TYR A 89 7.88 -3.23 -11.23
CA TYR A 89 7.58 -3.89 -12.49
C TYR A 89 6.46 -4.91 -12.28
N TYR A 90 5.72 -5.22 -13.34
CA TYR A 90 4.97 -6.48 -13.34
C TYR A 90 5.95 -7.64 -13.28
N ASN A 91 5.77 -8.55 -12.36
CA ASN A 91 6.62 -9.72 -12.13
C ASN A 91 6.41 -10.79 -13.22
N VAL A 92 6.65 -10.40 -14.47
CA VAL A 92 6.36 -11.23 -15.63
C VAL A 92 7.41 -11.04 -16.73
N CYS A 93 7.97 -12.16 -17.20
CA CYS A 93 8.89 -12.19 -18.35
C CYS A 93 8.14 -11.83 -19.64
N GLN A 94 8.65 -10.86 -20.40
CA GLN A 94 8.04 -10.40 -21.64
C GLN A 94 8.15 -11.40 -22.81
N HIS A 95 8.83 -12.53 -22.59
CA HIS A 95 8.90 -13.59 -23.61
C HIS A 95 7.58 -14.37 -23.70
N ARG A 96 7.18 -15.06 -22.63
CA ARG A 96 5.99 -15.93 -22.62
C ARG A 96 5.20 -15.87 -21.31
N GLY A 97 5.26 -14.77 -20.59
CA GLY A 97 4.41 -14.52 -19.44
C GLY A 97 4.78 -15.30 -18.17
N GLN A 98 5.97 -15.93 -18.12
CA GLN A 98 6.42 -16.62 -16.93
C GLN A 98 6.76 -15.63 -15.82
N ARG A 99 6.34 -15.91 -14.59
CA ARG A 99 6.76 -15.19 -13.40
C ARG A 99 8.29 -15.25 -13.22
N LEU A 100 8.91 -14.11 -12.89
CA LEU A 100 10.37 -14.02 -12.74
C LEU A 100 10.85 -14.49 -11.36
N VAL A 101 10.12 -14.13 -10.29
CA VAL A 101 10.39 -14.53 -8.91
C VAL A 101 9.13 -15.05 -8.25
N SER A 102 9.27 -16.05 -7.36
CA SER A 102 8.16 -16.67 -6.63
C SER A 102 8.26 -16.47 -5.12
N GLU A 103 9.43 -16.10 -4.64
CA GLU A 103 9.69 -15.78 -3.24
C GLU A 103 9.16 -14.38 -2.92
N GLU A 104 8.86 -14.11 -1.65
CA GLU A 104 8.36 -12.82 -1.19
C GLU A 104 9.42 -11.72 -1.31
N LYS A 105 10.70 -12.04 -1.08
CA LYS A 105 11.82 -11.09 -1.12
C LYS A 105 13.15 -11.78 -1.33
N GLY A 106 14.13 -11.02 -1.76
CA GLY A 106 15.49 -11.52 -1.96
C GLY A 106 16.45 -10.43 -2.39
N HIS A 107 17.62 -10.89 -2.89
CA HIS A 107 18.65 -10.03 -3.47
C HIS A 107 19.09 -10.59 -4.81
N ALA A 108 19.18 -9.75 -5.84
CA ALA A 108 19.55 -10.17 -7.17
C ALA A 108 20.39 -9.10 -7.89
N ARG A 109 21.37 -9.54 -8.67
CA ARG A 109 22.05 -8.68 -9.64
C ARG A 109 21.25 -8.53 -10.93
N ARG A 110 20.50 -9.58 -11.29
CA ARG A 110 19.60 -9.65 -12.43
C ARG A 110 18.54 -10.73 -12.19
N PHE A 111 17.40 -10.64 -12.84
CA PHE A 111 16.31 -11.60 -12.75
C PHE A 111 16.36 -12.56 -13.93
N ILE A 112 16.59 -13.84 -13.66
CA ILE A 112 16.67 -14.87 -14.70
C ILE A 112 15.35 -15.62 -14.74
N CYS A 113 14.70 -15.57 -15.90
CA CYS A 113 13.43 -16.26 -16.10
C CYS A 113 13.64 -17.78 -15.98
N PRO A 114 12.90 -18.46 -15.10
CA PRO A 114 13.09 -19.90 -14.88
C PRO A 114 12.62 -20.76 -16.06
N TYR A 115 11.97 -20.16 -17.07
CA TYR A 115 11.47 -20.91 -18.22
C TYR A 115 12.51 -21.02 -19.33
N HIS A 116 13.03 -19.89 -19.86
CA HIS A 116 13.98 -19.91 -20.98
C HIS A 116 15.24 -19.07 -20.72
N SER A 117 15.57 -18.84 -19.45
CA SER A 117 16.79 -18.14 -19.00
C SER A 117 16.97 -16.72 -19.54
N TRP A 118 15.89 -16.08 -20.08
CA TRP A 118 15.97 -14.65 -20.39
C TRP A 118 16.30 -13.89 -19.11
N ALA A 119 17.33 -13.04 -19.18
CA ALA A 119 17.78 -12.31 -18.01
C ALA A 119 17.50 -10.82 -18.14
N TRP A 120 16.99 -10.26 -17.06
CA TRP A 120 16.58 -8.87 -16.94
C TRP A 120 17.44 -8.19 -15.88
N THR A 121 17.97 -7.03 -16.18
CA THR A 121 18.70 -6.21 -15.22
C THR A 121 17.79 -5.66 -14.14
N ARG A 122 18.35 -5.07 -13.08
CA ARG A 122 17.58 -4.45 -12.00
C ARG A 122 16.72 -3.27 -12.46
N ASP A 123 17.20 -2.54 -13.47
CA ASP A 123 16.46 -1.43 -14.09
C ASP A 123 15.48 -1.89 -15.18
N GLY A 124 15.26 -3.21 -15.30
CA GLY A 124 14.26 -3.81 -16.15
C GLY A 124 14.66 -4.08 -17.59
N GLN A 125 15.89 -3.79 -18.01
CA GLN A 125 16.35 -4.04 -19.37
C GLN A 125 16.56 -5.54 -19.61
N LEU A 126 16.23 -6.02 -20.82
CA LEU A 126 16.62 -7.36 -21.26
C LEU A 126 18.12 -7.39 -21.57
N ASP A 127 18.85 -8.18 -20.82
CA ASP A 127 20.33 -8.26 -20.87
C ASP A 127 20.82 -9.53 -21.58
N PHE A 128 20.08 -10.63 -21.46
CA PHE A 128 20.50 -11.91 -22.02
C PHE A 128 19.32 -12.72 -22.55
N VAL A 129 19.54 -13.37 -23.70
CA VAL A 129 18.69 -14.42 -24.25
C VAL A 129 19.56 -15.59 -24.69
N GLN A 130 19.03 -16.81 -24.66
CA GLN A 130 19.68 -17.97 -25.29
C GLN A 130 19.63 -17.81 -26.80
N ASP A 131 20.63 -18.37 -27.47
CA ASP A 131 20.72 -18.46 -28.94
C ASP A 131 20.44 -17.11 -29.62
N ALA A 132 21.12 -16.06 -29.13
CA ALA A 132 20.89 -14.67 -29.55
C ALA A 132 21.06 -14.47 -31.08
N ASP A 133 21.87 -15.29 -31.71
CA ASP A 133 22.16 -15.25 -33.16
C ASP A 133 21.01 -15.85 -34.01
N ASP A 134 20.13 -16.64 -33.39
CA ASP A 134 19.00 -17.28 -34.07
C ASP A 134 17.78 -16.33 -34.28
N PHE A 135 17.87 -15.10 -33.77
CA PHE A 135 16.80 -14.10 -33.95
C PHE A 135 16.89 -13.44 -35.34
N PRO A 136 15.94 -13.66 -36.27
CA PRO A 136 16.04 -13.13 -37.65
C PRO A 136 16.11 -11.60 -37.72
N GLN A 137 15.53 -10.90 -36.72
CA GLN A 137 15.57 -9.43 -36.62
C GLN A 137 16.71 -8.92 -35.71
N GLY A 138 17.67 -9.80 -35.37
CA GLY A 138 18.72 -9.57 -34.38
C GLY A 138 18.22 -9.67 -32.95
N THR A 139 19.16 -9.84 -32.03
CA THR A 139 18.87 -10.05 -30.60
C THR A 139 17.88 -9.00 -30.04
N PRO A 140 16.92 -9.40 -29.20
CA PRO A 140 16.03 -8.47 -28.48
C PRO A 140 16.72 -7.79 -27.27
N CYS A 141 17.94 -8.18 -26.91
CA CYS A 141 18.68 -7.58 -25.81
C CYS A 141 18.86 -6.07 -26.02
N GLY A 142 18.65 -5.28 -24.97
CA GLY A 142 18.68 -3.82 -25.00
C GLY A 142 17.50 -3.16 -25.74
N LYS A 143 16.59 -3.94 -26.33
CA LYS A 143 15.39 -3.42 -27.03
C LYS A 143 14.10 -3.63 -26.25
N LEU A 144 14.08 -4.58 -25.32
CA LEU A 144 12.92 -4.89 -24.48
C LEU A 144 13.19 -4.52 -23.04
N THR A 145 12.15 -4.09 -22.37
CA THR A 145 12.14 -3.78 -20.93
C THR A 145 10.99 -4.50 -20.24
N LEU A 146 11.14 -4.83 -18.98
CA LEU A 146 9.98 -5.19 -18.13
C LEU A 146 8.95 -4.07 -18.16
N LYS A 147 7.69 -4.45 -18.10
CA LYS A 147 6.62 -3.46 -18.02
C LYS A 147 6.67 -2.79 -16.64
N GLU A 148 6.99 -1.52 -16.64
CA GLU A 148 7.12 -0.70 -15.45
C GLU A 148 5.74 -0.36 -14.87
N VAL A 149 5.69 -0.27 -13.54
CA VAL A 149 4.55 0.23 -12.76
C VAL A 149 4.99 1.52 -12.09
N ARG A 150 4.14 2.55 -12.10
CA ARG A 150 4.45 3.80 -11.41
C ARG A 150 4.77 3.51 -9.96
N CYS A 151 5.91 4.03 -9.50
CA CYS A 151 6.45 3.77 -8.17
C CYS A 151 7.01 5.05 -7.57
N GLU A 152 6.60 5.37 -6.37
CA GLU A 152 7.11 6.49 -5.58
C GLU A 152 7.29 6.05 -4.12
N THR A 153 8.19 6.73 -3.39
CA THR A 153 8.39 6.47 -1.96
C THR A 153 7.95 7.69 -1.15
N PHE A 154 7.24 7.43 -0.07
CA PHE A 154 6.84 8.46 0.87
C PHE A 154 6.61 7.86 2.26
N ALA A 155 7.04 8.58 3.29
CA ALA A 155 6.90 8.20 4.70
C ALA A 155 7.50 6.81 5.01
N GLY A 156 8.56 6.41 4.30
CA GLY A 156 9.21 5.11 4.49
C GLY A 156 8.47 3.92 3.83
N PHE A 157 7.46 4.20 3.03
CA PHE A 157 6.72 3.19 2.29
C PHE A 157 6.92 3.30 0.78
N VAL A 158 6.77 2.17 0.13
CA VAL A 158 6.74 2.06 -1.33
C VAL A 158 5.29 2.07 -1.79
N TRP A 159 4.99 2.98 -2.69
CA TRP A 159 3.68 3.18 -3.28
C TRP A 159 3.72 2.90 -4.77
N ILE A 160 2.70 2.24 -5.26
CA ILE A 160 2.58 1.96 -6.71
C ILE A 160 1.23 2.42 -7.26
N ASN A 161 1.21 2.69 -8.55
CA ASN A 161 -0.02 2.90 -9.30
C ASN A 161 0.08 2.19 -10.65
N MET A 162 -0.88 1.34 -10.96
CA MET A 162 -0.90 0.59 -12.22
C MET A 162 -1.33 1.45 -13.42
N ASN A 163 -1.82 2.68 -13.17
CA ASN A 163 -2.10 3.66 -14.21
C ASN A 163 -0.84 4.49 -14.51
N PRO A 164 -0.24 4.37 -15.71
CA PRO A 164 0.95 5.14 -16.05
C PRO A 164 0.70 6.66 -16.10
N ASP A 165 -0.54 7.07 -16.36
CA ASP A 165 -0.96 8.47 -16.50
C ASP A 165 -1.51 9.07 -15.20
N CYS A 166 -1.25 8.44 -14.05
CA CYS A 166 -1.71 8.94 -12.76
C CYS A 166 -0.97 10.22 -12.36
N VAL A 167 -1.62 11.06 -11.56
CA VAL A 167 -0.98 12.18 -10.86
C VAL A 167 0.11 11.68 -9.91
N THR A 168 1.01 12.56 -9.49
CA THR A 168 2.04 12.20 -8.50
C THR A 168 1.41 11.73 -7.19
N LEU A 169 2.15 10.93 -6.42
CA LEU A 169 1.69 10.49 -5.11
C LEU A 169 1.38 11.68 -4.18
N LYS A 170 2.19 12.73 -4.25
CA LYS A 170 1.98 13.94 -3.45
C LYS A 170 0.67 14.65 -3.79
N GLU A 171 0.38 14.81 -5.08
CA GLU A 171 -0.89 15.39 -5.54
C GLU A 171 -2.08 14.51 -5.14
N TYR A 172 -1.94 13.19 -5.25
CA TYR A 172 -2.98 12.24 -4.87
C TYR A 172 -3.29 12.28 -3.37
N LEU A 173 -2.27 12.29 -2.52
CA LEU A 173 -2.43 12.33 -1.06
C LEU A 173 -2.90 13.70 -0.56
N GLY A 174 -2.62 14.78 -1.30
CA GLY A 174 -3.04 16.11 -0.91
C GLY A 174 -2.67 16.45 0.55
N PRO A 175 -3.64 16.88 1.38
CA PRO A 175 -3.38 17.24 2.78
C PRO A 175 -2.80 16.09 3.63
N VAL A 176 -3.08 14.83 3.29
CA VAL A 176 -2.55 13.65 4.00
C VAL A 176 -1.03 13.60 3.93
N TRP A 177 -0.43 14.11 2.86
CA TRP A 177 1.01 14.22 2.72
C TRP A 177 1.65 15.01 3.87
N ASP A 178 1.10 16.17 4.17
CA ASP A 178 1.62 17.01 5.25
C ASP A 178 1.33 16.41 6.63
N ASP A 179 0.15 15.84 6.83
CA ASP A 179 -0.22 15.16 8.06
C ASP A 179 0.74 14.01 8.39
N TRP A 180 1.11 13.18 7.40
CA TRP A 180 2.00 12.04 7.63
C TRP A 180 3.46 12.44 7.80
N SER A 181 3.89 13.53 7.18
CA SER A 181 5.28 14.00 7.24
C SER A 181 5.76 14.28 8.66
N VAL A 182 4.86 14.65 9.59
CA VAL A 182 5.22 14.98 10.97
C VAL A 182 5.54 13.77 11.84
N TYR A 183 5.08 12.57 11.43
CA TYR A 183 5.22 11.36 12.27
C TYR A 183 6.55 10.63 12.07
N ARG A 184 7.39 11.03 11.13
CA ARG A 184 8.69 10.41 10.83
C ARG A 184 8.59 8.88 10.69
N ILE A 185 7.56 8.43 9.97
CA ILE A 185 7.27 7.00 9.75
C ILE A 185 8.44 6.33 9.00
N ASP A 186 9.18 7.08 8.20
CA ASP A 186 10.43 6.66 7.55
C ASP A 186 11.46 6.04 8.51
N GLN A 187 11.41 6.40 9.80
CA GLN A 187 12.31 5.88 10.84
C GLN A 187 11.75 4.65 11.58
N TRP A 188 10.52 4.27 11.31
CA TRP A 188 9.90 3.13 11.96
C TRP A 188 10.46 1.82 11.41
N LYS A 189 10.51 0.82 12.28
CA LYS A 189 10.88 -0.55 11.91
C LYS A 189 9.69 -1.46 12.11
N ARG A 190 9.44 -2.33 11.14
CA ARG A 190 8.41 -3.35 11.30
C ARG A 190 8.81 -4.31 12.42
N TYR A 191 8.01 -4.35 13.46
CA TYR A 191 8.21 -5.28 14.58
C TYR A 191 7.56 -6.63 14.33
N VAL A 192 6.37 -6.64 13.73
CA VAL A 192 5.63 -7.84 13.42
C VAL A 192 4.88 -7.66 12.10
N ALA A 193 4.81 -8.72 11.30
CA ALA A 193 3.92 -8.83 10.16
C ALA A 193 3.04 -10.07 10.35
N LYS A 194 1.74 -9.92 10.16
CA LYS A 194 0.79 -11.03 10.21
C LYS A 194 -0.20 -10.88 9.07
N THR A 195 -0.27 -11.91 8.24
CA THR A 195 -1.27 -12.00 7.19
C THR A 195 -2.43 -12.88 7.68
N THR A 196 -3.65 -12.39 7.48
CA THR A 196 -4.87 -13.14 7.80
C THR A 196 -5.82 -13.03 6.62
N VAL A 197 -6.33 -14.16 6.16
CA VAL A 197 -7.37 -14.19 5.13
C VAL A 197 -8.74 -14.04 5.82
N ALA A 198 -9.44 -12.95 5.52
CA ALA A 198 -10.81 -12.74 5.96
C ALA A 198 -11.78 -13.20 4.85
N PRO A 199 -12.73 -14.11 5.13
CA PRO A 199 -13.67 -14.61 4.13
C PRO A 199 -14.81 -13.59 3.87
N CYS A 200 -14.44 -12.37 3.48
CA CYS A 200 -15.38 -11.30 3.21
C CYS A 200 -14.85 -10.36 2.11
N ASN A 201 -15.71 -9.51 1.61
CA ASN A 201 -15.33 -8.43 0.69
C ASN A 201 -14.46 -7.40 1.43
N TRP A 202 -13.46 -6.85 0.75
CA TRP A 202 -12.52 -5.87 1.30
C TRP A 202 -13.21 -4.65 1.93
N LYS A 203 -14.36 -4.22 1.37
CA LYS A 203 -15.11 -3.07 1.90
C LYS A 203 -15.64 -3.32 3.31
N VAL A 204 -15.98 -4.57 3.66
CA VAL A 204 -16.40 -4.93 5.03
C VAL A 204 -15.27 -4.66 6.02
N VAL A 205 -14.01 -4.98 5.64
CA VAL A 205 -12.85 -4.66 6.46
C VAL A 205 -12.68 -3.16 6.61
N MET A 206 -12.76 -2.42 5.49
CA MET A 206 -12.63 -0.96 5.50
C MET A 206 -13.74 -0.29 6.32
N ASP A 207 -14.99 -0.71 6.15
CA ASP A 207 -16.13 -0.18 6.92
C ASP A 207 -15.92 -0.38 8.43
N ASN A 208 -15.43 -1.57 8.83
CA ASN A 208 -15.14 -1.87 10.22
C ASN A 208 -14.01 -1.01 10.82
N PHE A 209 -12.98 -0.69 10.03
CA PHE A 209 -11.85 0.12 10.52
C PHE A 209 -12.07 1.63 10.38
N ASN A 210 -13.06 2.07 9.64
CA ASN A 210 -13.39 3.49 9.47
C ASN A 210 -14.37 4.03 10.54
N GLU A 211 -14.74 3.21 11.51
CA GLU A 211 -15.60 3.63 12.61
C GLU A 211 -15.07 3.05 13.93
N SER A 212 -15.55 3.57 15.03
CA SER A 212 -15.18 3.14 16.37
C SER A 212 -16.38 2.68 17.21
N TYR A 213 -17.56 2.66 16.61
CA TYR A 213 -18.83 2.39 17.30
C TYR A 213 -18.89 0.96 17.87
N HIS A 214 -18.30 -0.02 17.18
CA HIS A 214 -18.27 -1.42 17.61
C HIS A 214 -17.29 -1.71 18.75
N VAL A 215 -16.29 -0.85 19.00
CA VAL A 215 -15.16 -1.19 19.89
C VAL A 215 -15.62 -1.48 21.31
N ASN A 216 -16.57 -0.71 21.84
CA ASN A 216 -17.12 -0.92 23.18
C ASN A 216 -17.86 -2.25 23.35
N THR A 217 -18.29 -2.86 22.25
CA THR A 217 -19.04 -4.13 22.26
C THR A 217 -18.15 -5.30 21.91
N VAL A 218 -17.36 -5.16 20.85
CA VAL A 218 -16.56 -6.27 20.26
C VAL A 218 -15.22 -6.43 20.98
N HIS A 219 -14.52 -5.34 21.28
CA HIS A 219 -13.17 -5.37 21.85
C HIS A 219 -13.14 -5.20 23.37
N LYS A 220 -14.25 -5.41 24.04
CA LYS A 220 -14.30 -5.35 25.50
C LYS A 220 -13.35 -6.39 26.13
N PRO A 221 -12.63 -6.05 27.21
CA PRO A 221 -11.85 -7.01 27.98
C PRO A 221 -12.75 -8.15 28.53
N LYS A 222 -12.24 -9.39 28.57
CA LYS A 222 -12.96 -10.52 29.15
C LYS A 222 -13.37 -10.21 30.60
N GLY A 223 -14.66 -10.38 30.89
CA GLY A 223 -15.21 -10.14 32.22
C GLY A 223 -15.55 -8.69 32.55
N ALA A 224 -15.30 -7.75 31.65
CA ALA A 224 -15.69 -6.37 31.87
C ALA A 224 -17.21 -6.17 31.65
N ASN A 225 -17.85 -5.50 32.61
CA ASN A 225 -19.22 -5.00 32.44
C ASN A 225 -19.20 -3.85 31.44
N VAL A 226 -20.09 -3.88 30.42
CA VAL A 226 -20.21 -2.85 29.39
C VAL A 226 -20.37 -1.46 29.99
N GLU A 227 -21.08 -1.38 31.11
CA GLU A 227 -21.32 -0.14 31.83
C GLU A 227 -20.03 0.42 32.47
N LYS A 228 -19.16 -0.45 32.99
CA LYS A 228 -17.83 -0.05 33.51
C LYS A 228 -16.84 0.33 32.41
N LEU A 229 -16.95 -0.25 31.23
CA LEU A 229 -16.16 0.14 30.04
C LEU A 229 -16.49 1.56 29.59
N ARG A 230 -17.75 1.93 29.63
CA ARG A 230 -18.19 3.30 29.31
C ARG A 230 -17.62 4.35 30.26
N ILE A 231 -17.42 3.98 31.52
CA ILE A 231 -17.03 4.92 32.58
C ILE A 231 -15.50 4.97 32.80
N HIS A 232 -14.77 3.88 32.56
CA HIS A 232 -13.38 3.74 33.00
C HIS A 232 -12.34 3.58 31.92
N SER A 233 -12.70 3.32 30.69
CA SER A 233 -11.70 2.99 29.66
C SER A 233 -11.09 4.19 28.96
N GLY A 234 -11.55 5.39 29.22
CA GLY A 234 -11.25 6.54 28.37
C GLY A 234 -11.75 6.36 26.92
N VAL A 235 -12.12 5.12 26.59
CA VAL A 235 -12.64 4.72 25.28
C VAL A 235 -13.93 5.50 24.97
N ASP A 236 -14.82 5.63 25.95
CA ASP A 236 -16.04 6.41 25.78
C ASP A 236 -15.74 7.90 25.54
N THR A 237 -14.72 8.41 26.18
CA THR A 237 -14.22 9.77 25.98
C THR A 237 -13.50 9.90 24.63
N SER A 238 -12.68 8.91 24.26
CA SER A 238 -11.99 8.87 22.97
C SER A 238 -12.98 8.82 21.82
N TYR A 239 -14.05 8.05 21.92
CA TYR A 239 -15.05 7.93 20.86
C TYR A 239 -15.92 9.17 20.71
N LYS A 240 -16.24 9.86 21.79
CA LYS A 240 -16.92 11.15 21.73
C LYS A 240 -16.08 12.24 21.07
N THR A 241 -14.79 12.10 21.13
CA THR A 241 -13.82 13.03 20.54
C THR A 241 -13.25 12.55 19.20
N THR A 242 -13.72 11.41 18.70
CA THR A 242 -13.35 10.94 17.36
C THR A 242 -13.88 11.91 16.32
N ARG A 243 -12.97 12.39 15.50
CA ARG A 243 -13.27 13.25 14.38
C ARG A 243 -12.99 12.51 13.09
N PHE A 244 -13.95 12.54 12.20
CA PHE A 244 -13.82 12.01 10.86
C PHE A 244 -13.88 13.15 9.86
N ASP A 245 -12.77 13.43 9.21
CA ASP A 245 -12.65 14.48 8.21
C ASP A 245 -12.59 13.85 6.82
N MET A 246 -13.35 14.39 5.88
CA MET A 246 -13.31 14.02 4.47
C MET A 246 -12.87 15.21 3.63
N ALA A 247 -11.89 15.02 2.77
CA ALA A 247 -11.55 15.97 1.73
C ALA A 247 -12.45 15.80 0.49
N ASP A 248 -12.55 16.84 -0.31
CA ASP A 248 -13.35 16.81 -1.55
C ASP A 248 -12.83 15.76 -2.55
N GLU A 249 -11.54 15.45 -2.51
CA GLU A 249 -10.88 14.44 -3.33
C GLU A 249 -11.19 12.99 -2.89
N GLY A 250 -12.05 12.78 -1.89
CA GLY A 250 -12.45 11.47 -1.41
C GLY A 250 -11.50 10.82 -0.40
N HIS A 251 -10.50 11.57 0.10
CA HIS A 251 -9.67 11.11 1.20
C HIS A 251 -10.35 11.35 2.54
N GLY A 252 -10.26 10.36 3.40
CA GLY A 252 -10.77 10.44 4.76
C GLY A 252 -9.67 10.22 5.79
N ARG A 253 -9.78 10.87 6.94
CA ARG A 253 -8.97 10.57 8.11
C ARG A 253 -9.83 10.48 9.36
N MET A 254 -9.49 9.55 10.21
CA MET A 254 -10.08 9.42 11.53
C MET A 254 -9.04 9.79 12.59
N ILE A 255 -9.39 10.74 13.44
CA ILE A 255 -8.54 11.19 14.54
C ILE A 255 -9.20 10.76 15.84
N MET A 256 -8.53 9.89 16.58
CA MET A 256 -8.90 9.59 17.95
C MET A 256 -8.16 10.55 18.88
N LEU A 257 -8.91 11.46 19.51
CA LEU A 257 -8.39 12.37 20.51
C LEU A 257 -8.30 11.60 21.82
N GLY A 258 -7.08 11.18 22.19
CA GLY A 258 -6.85 10.57 23.48
C GLY A 258 -7.17 11.54 24.63
N GLY A 259 -7.86 11.06 25.66
CA GLY A 259 -8.04 11.77 26.90
C GLY A 259 -6.81 11.66 27.82
#